data_4e921abac001e831b5277f5b5586ff1a
#
_entry.id   4e921abac001e831b5277f5b5586ff1a
#
_cell.length_a   1.000
_cell.length_b   1.000
_cell.length_c   1.000
_cell.angle_alpha   90.00
_cell.angle_beta   90.00
_cell.angle_gamma   90.00
#
_symmetry.space_group_name_H-M   'P 1'
#
loop_
_entity.id
_entity.type
_entity.pdbx_description
1 polymer ?
#
loop_
_entity_poly.entity_id
_entity_poly.type
_entity_poly.pdbx_seq_one_letter_code
_entity_poly.pdbx_strand_id
1 'polypeptide(L)'
;MIRIFSPVDKTRYNWYLKKGTYVLGRGQECDLIIKDDTVSRRHAQVEIVDEQTIKLTDLGSHNGTSVNGRMIDSPVVLRRGGLFALGRMELKFATADILKTKDSSLLITDIDEDLTRATSMPIDEALKPLPSKILENPDVFKAVSEIGKMLIVPGEDEEMLDKGLELLQEIIPAERIAVFLTGEQKGEFHLSACYLSEEGQSSAFRISSTILKEILDQKKAILIPDVQSETKYAEQQSIIKSGIKSAMAVPLYDEGRIFGILYADTTNSAHHYTEDCLRVTATFANILAAKLANNNLLNERRAKEILESELAVASQIQEQLLPKSLPFIEGYSMEAFQIQCKQVGGDLYDVAKLDDGRTLFLLADVSGKGMGAALLASNILASFRMLYNTKDFNLLDAICHVSKQLLAFTRPGDFATLFMGLLNSQTGMLQYVNAGHNPPIIIRDNGEVEYLEASGIPIGTLNLAVWEEATLKLNINDLLLVFSDGIPEAEDRHGEQFGDERLEKLALRNPGQSPRELIAAIMNDVNRFIESNPRSDDITMIVLRREG
;
A
#
# COMPACT_ATOMS: atom_id res chain seq x y z
N MET A 1 -2.46 34.44 12.95
CA MET A 1 -2.62 33.10 13.58
C MET A 1 -1.67 32.15 12.87
N ILE A 2 -1.03 31.24 13.57
CA ILE A 2 -0.12 30.28 12.93
C ILE A 2 -0.65 28.84 13.08
N ARG A 3 -0.17 27.96 12.21
CA ARG A 3 -0.53 26.54 12.20
C ARG A 3 0.71 25.69 12.39
N ILE A 4 0.66 24.71 13.30
CA ILE A 4 1.64 23.64 13.44
C ILE A 4 0.93 22.31 13.22
N PHE A 5 1.43 21.50 12.30
CA PHE A 5 0.78 20.24 11.93
C PHE A 5 1.79 19.18 11.56
N SER A 6 1.40 17.89 11.65
CA SER A 6 2.20 16.78 11.12
C SER A 6 1.95 16.61 9.63
N PRO A 7 2.95 16.58 8.77
CA PRO A 7 2.78 16.29 7.35
C PRO A 7 2.31 14.84 7.09
N VAL A 8 2.57 13.90 8.03
CA VAL A 8 2.24 12.48 7.91
C VAL A 8 0.84 12.18 8.48
N ASP A 9 0.44 12.81 9.61
CA ASP A 9 -0.85 12.59 10.26
C ASP A 9 -1.53 13.93 10.55
N LYS A 10 -2.02 14.55 9.49
CA LYS A 10 -2.66 15.89 9.51
C LYS A 10 -3.98 15.92 10.31
N THR A 11 -4.66 14.78 10.43
CA THR A 11 -5.95 14.70 11.13
C THR A 11 -5.77 14.66 12.63
N ARG A 12 -4.68 14.06 13.12
CA ARG A 12 -4.43 13.87 14.55
C ARG A 12 -3.61 15.00 15.17
N TYR A 13 -2.67 15.58 14.42
CA TYR A 13 -1.75 16.60 14.92
C TYR A 13 -1.82 17.85 14.05
N ASN A 14 -2.72 18.76 14.43
CA ASN A 14 -2.99 20.00 13.72
C ASN A 14 -3.48 21.08 14.70
N TRP A 15 -2.66 22.10 14.95
CA TRP A 15 -2.97 23.13 15.95
C TRP A 15 -2.89 24.52 15.34
N TYR A 16 -3.89 25.35 15.66
CA TYR A 16 -3.94 26.77 15.31
C TYR A 16 -3.63 27.61 16.54
N LEU A 17 -2.54 28.37 16.51
CA LEU A 17 -1.96 29.00 17.67
C LEU A 17 -1.93 30.51 17.50
N LYS A 18 -2.25 31.24 18.57
CA LYS A 18 -2.09 32.71 18.70
C LYS A 18 -0.67 33.01 19.19
N LYS A 19 -0.29 34.29 19.17
CA LYS A 19 0.96 34.76 19.78
C LYS A 19 1.03 34.31 21.24
N GLY A 20 2.10 33.61 21.60
CA GLY A 20 2.27 33.01 22.92
C GLY A 20 3.36 31.95 22.91
N THR A 21 3.49 31.27 24.05
CA THR A 21 4.47 30.19 24.25
C THR A 21 3.73 28.90 24.56
N TYR A 22 4.09 27.81 23.90
CA TYR A 22 3.42 26.51 23.98
C TYR A 22 4.45 25.39 24.20
N VAL A 23 4.14 24.47 25.10
CA VAL A 23 4.95 23.30 25.38
C VAL A 23 4.40 22.10 24.60
N LEU A 24 5.28 21.42 23.85
CA LEU A 24 5.00 20.22 23.09
C LEU A 24 5.56 18.99 23.80
N GLY A 25 4.79 17.92 23.84
CA GLY A 25 5.24 16.68 24.44
C GLY A 25 4.13 15.63 24.54
N ARG A 26 4.45 14.42 25.04
CA ARG A 26 3.43 13.38 25.21
C ARG A 26 2.70 13.43 26.55
N GLY A 27 3.15 14.27 27.48
CA GLY A 27 2.52 14.46 28.81
C GLY A 27 1.20 15.19 28.69
N GLN A 28 0.25 14.87 29.60
CA GLN A 28 -1.05 15.53 29.65
C GLN A 28 -0.97 16.99 30.09
N GLU A 29 0.13 17.38 30.69
CA GLU A 29 0.45 18.73 31.13
C GLU A 29 0.95 19.66 30.01
N CYS A 30 1.13 19.14 28.78
CA CYS A 30 1.59 19.92 27.63
C CYS A 30 0.42 20.61 26.93
N ASP A 31 0.67 21.82 26.38
CA ASP A 31 -0.31 22.57 25.59
C ASP A 31 -0.63 21.86 24.27
N LEU A 32 0.39 21.21 23.67
CA LEU A 32 0.27 20.45 22.43
C LEU A 32 0.70 19.00 22.68
N ILE A 33 -0.29 18.12 22.83
CA ILE A 33 -0.06 16.72 23.20
C ILE A 33 0.21 15.88 21.95
N ILE A 34 1.37 15.19 21.93
CA ILE A 34 1.80 14.29 20.86
C ILE A 34 1.96 12.89 21.44
N LYS A 35 1.04 11.99 21.10
CA LYS A 35 1.04 10.59 21.56
C LYS A 35 1.97 9.73 20.68
N ASP A 36 3.27 9.90 20.87
CA ASP A 36 4.32 9.15 20.21
C ASP A 36 5.40 8.75 21.23
N ASP A 37 5.84 7.50 21.20
CA ASP A 37 6.79 6.96 22.21
C ASP A 37 8.20 7.56 22.08
N THR A 38 8.54 8.14 20.95
CA THR A 38 9.81 8.85 20.74
C THR A 38 9.80 10.28 21.28
N VAL A 39 8.60 10.81 21.64
CA VAL A 39 8.43 12.15 22.18
C VAL A 39 8.45 12.12 23.71
N SER A 40 9.31 12.94 24.34
CA SER A 40 9.38 13.09 25.79
C SER A 40 8.12 13.69 26.39
N ARG A 41 7.88 13.50 27.71
CA ARG A 41 6.70 14.07 28.41
C ARG A 41 6.57 15.57 28.19
N ARG A 42 7.66 16.31 28.39
CA ARG A 42 7.85 17.70 27.96
C ARG A 42 9.05 17.67 27.03
N HIS A 43 8.84 17.91 25.72
CA HIS A 43 9.88 17.69 24.73
C HIS A 43 10.51 19.01 24.27
N ALA A 44 9.68 19.90 23.77
CA ALA A 44 10.13 21.18 23.24
C ALA A 44 9.15 22.30 23.60
N GLN A 45 9.63 23.53 23.47
CA GLN A 45 8.84 24.75 23.62
C GLN A 45 8.86 25.53 22.32
N VAL A 46 7.68 25.96 21.87
CA VAL A 46 7.51 26.84 20.73
C VAL A 46 7.02 28.20 21.22
N GLU A 47 7.77 29.24 20.95
CA GLU A 47 7.39 30.63 21.16
C GLU A 47 7.04 31.28 19.82
N ILE A 48 5.83 31.77 19.67
CA ILE A 48 5.36 32.45 18.47
C ILE A 48 5.81 33.91 18.56
N VAL A 49 6.81 34.27 17.76
CA VAL A 49 7.38 35.63 17.72
C VAL A 49 6.47 36.56 16.91
N ASP A 50 6.14 36.11 15.68
CA ASP A 50 5.21 36.80 14.77
C ASP A 50 4.59 35.78 13.80
N GLU A 51 3.82 36.24 12.79
CA GLU A 51 3.14 35.35 11.83
C GLU A 51 4.08 34.65 10.84
N GLN A 52 5.33 35.06 10.75
CA GLN A 52 6.34 34.53 9.86
C GLN A 52 7.43 33.72 10.58
N THR A 53 7.49 33.81 11.93
CA THR A 53 8.60 33.28 12.72
C THR A 53 8.15 32.65 14.03
N ILE A 54 8.70 31.47 14.30
CA ILE A 54 8.60 30.82 15.62
C ILE A 54 10.01 30.56 16.16
N LYS A 55 10.15 30.58 17.47
CA LYS A 55 11.37 30.16 18.17
C LYS A 55 11.14 28.81 18.82
N LEU A 56 11.93 27.83 18.44
CA LEU A 56 11.88 26.46 18.94
C LEU A 56 13.02 26.22 19.92
N THR A 57 12.70 25.63 21.08
CA THR A 57 13.68 25.33 22.14
C THR A 57 13.45 23.89 22.60
N ASP A 58 14.50 23.07 22.62
CA ASP A 58 14.47 21.74 23.23
C ASP A 58 14.45 21.86 24.76
N LEU A 59 13.63 21.10 25.44
CA LEU A 59 13.49 21.13 26.91
C LEU A 59 14.28 20.00 27.60
N GLY A 60 15.38 19.54 27.01
CA GLY A 60 16.17 18.40 27.49
C GLY A 60 15.50 17.07 27.17
N SER A 61 14.99 16.93 25.97
CA SER A 61 14.29 15.72 25.51
C SER A 61 15.24 14.53 25.35
N HIS A 62 14.70 13.32 25.47
CA HIS A 62 15.53 12.10 25.39
C HIS A 62 16.06 11.83 23.96
N ASN A 63 15.21 12.04 22.96
CA ASN A 63 15.55 11.78 21.56
C ASN A 63 15.91 13.06 20.79
N GLY A 64 15.90 14.21 21.45
CA GLY A 64 16.24 15.51 20.90
C GLY A 64 15.23 16.09 19.93
N THR A 65 15.38 17.39 19.70
CA THR A 65 14.63 18.16 18.69
C THR A 65 15.52 18.45 17.50
N SER A 66 14.99 18.32 16.28
CA SER A 66 15.74 18.64 15.06
C SER A 66 15.01 19.65 14.18
N VAL A 67 15.76 20.42 13.40
CA VAL A 67 15.27 21.39 12.42
C VAL A 67 15.92 21.08 11.08
N ASN A 68 15.11 20.82 10.05
CA ASN A 68 15.58 20.41 8.73
C ASN A 68 16.60 19.26 8.80
N GLY A 69 16.35 18.26 9.66
CA GLY A 69 17.18 17.09 9.86
C GLY A 69 18.46 17.30 10.72
N ARG A 70 18.69 18.50 11.29
CA ARG A 70 19.82 18.77 12.19
C ARG A 70 19.35 18.96 13.62
N MET A 71 19.97 18.26 14.56
CA MET A 71 19.67 18.42 15.99
C MET A 71 19.99 19.83 16.47
N ILE A 72 19.17 20.35 17.38
CA ILE A 72 19.37 21.69 17.96
C ILE A 72 19.84 21.57 19.41
N ASP A 73 20.90 22.31 19.77
CA ASP A 73 21.47 22.39 21.13
C ASP A 73 21.12 23.72 21.82
N SER A 74 20.56 24.66 21.07
CA SER A 74 20.16 25.99 21.51
C SER A 74 18.89 26.43 20.79
N PRO A 75 18.17 27.42 21.30
CA PRO A 75 16.94 27.92 20.68
C PRO A 75 17.18 28.36 19.22
N VAL A 76 16.36 27.86 18.30
CA VAL A 76 16.45 28.14 16.86
C VAL A 76 15.18 28.86 16.39
N VAL A 77 15.37 29.87 15.53
CA VAL A 77 14.25 30.59 14.91
C VAL A 77 13.93 29.90 13.57
N LEU A 78 12.69 29.40 13.45
CA LEU A 78 12.16 28.87 12.18
C LEU A 78 11.32 29.94 11.49
N ARG A 79 11.45 29.99 10.18
CA ARG A 79 10.58 30.78 9.31
C ARG A 79 9.45 29.93 8.75
N ARG A 80 8.40 30.58 8.25
CA ARG A 80 7.27 29.97 7.56
C ARG A 80 7.73 28.88 6.58
N GLY A 81 7.04 27.74 6.59
CA GLY A 81 7.41 26.56 5.80
C GLY A 81 8.48 25.67 6.43
N GLY A 82 9.05 26.07 7.58
CA GLY A 82 10.09 25.31 8.28
C GLY A 82 9.57 23.98 8.82
N LEU A 83 10.38 22.94 8.66
CA LEU A 83 10.15 21.58 9.16
C LEU A 83 11.00 21.36 10.41
N PHE A 84 10.41 20.79 11.46
CA PHE A 84 11.11 20.37 12.66
C PHE A 84 10.58 19.02 13.14
N ALA A 85 11.38 18.29 13.89
CA ALA A 85 10.97 17.00 14.44
C ALA A 85 11.25 16.89 15.93
N LEU A 86 10.37 16.21 16.65
CA LEU A 86 10.48 15.85 18.06
C LEU A 86 10.67 14.33 18.13
N GLY A 87 11.92 13.87 18.34
CA GLY A 87 12.26 12.48 18.12
C GLY A 87 12.04 12.08 16.67
N ARG A 88 11.07 11.18 16.40
CA ARG A 88 10.69 10.76 15.02
C ARG A 88 9.47 11.48 14.47
N MET A 89 8.78 12.28 15.29
CA MET A 89 7.57 12.98 14.88
C MET A 89 7.92 14.28 14.15
N GLU A 90 7.64 14.31 12.85
CA GLU A 90 7.82 15.50 12.01
C GLU A 90 6.62 16.45 12.11
N LEU A 91 6.93 17.75 12.24
CA LEU A 91 5.98 18.84 12.34
C LEU A 91 6.39 19.99 11.40
N LYS A 92 5.41 20.60 10.74
CA LYS A 92 5.60 21.75 9.84
C LYS A 92 4.95 23.00 10.43
N PHE A 93 5.63 24.11 10.29
CA PHE A 93 5.15 25.42 10.66
C PHE A 93 4.65 26.18 9.42
N ALA A 94 3.41 26.69 9.46
CA ALA A 94 2.81 27.51 8.42
C ALA A 94 2.04 28.69 9.03
N THR A 95 1.79 29.75 8.26
CA THR A 95 0.80 30.76 8.64
C THR A 95 -0.59 30.25 8.37
N ALA A 96 -1.52 30.62 9.25
CA ALA A 96 -2.95 30.42 9.03
C ALA A 96 -3.50 31.63 8.25
N ASP A 97 -3.02 31.86 7.04
CA ASP A 97 -3.52 32.95 6.20
C ASP A 97 -4.88 32.64 5.56
N ILE A 98 -5.37 31.42 5.76
CA ILE A 98 -6.75 31.02 5.47
C ILE A 98 -7.35 30.55 6.79
N LEU A 99 -8.36 31.23 7.30
CA LEU A 99 -9.11 30.86 8.51
C LEU A 99 -9.80 29.50 8.28
N LYS A 100 -9.05 28.39 8.41
CA LYS A 100 -9.62 27.08 8.64
C LYS A 100 -10.08 27.04 10.10
N THR A 101 -11.24 27.61 10.38
CA THR A 101 -11.87 27.42 11.69
C THR A 101 -12.27 25.95 11.78
N LYS A 102 -11.85 25.25 12.85
CA LYS A 102 -12.25 23.87 13.16
C LYS A 102 -13.78 23.69 13.21
N ASP A 103 -14.53 24.77 13.23
CA ASP A 103 -15.99 24.82 13.28
C ASP A 103 -16.65 25.00 11.89
N SER A 104 -15.88 25.11 10.80
CA SER A 104 -16.43 25.14 9.44
C SER A 104 -16.66 23.73 8.94
N SER A 105 -17.62 23.03 9.53
CA SER A 105 -18.14 21.78 9.00
C SER A 105 -19.19 22.07 7.92
N LEU A 106 -19.23 21.21 6.89
CA LEU A 106 -20.36 21.18 5.97
C LEU A 106 -21.57 20.65 6.75
N LEU A 107 -22.52 21.52 7.06
CA LEU A 107 -23.78 21.11 7.64
C LEU A 107 -24.74 20.69 6.53
N ILE A 108 -24.96 19.38 6.44
CA ILE A 108 -26.01 18.81 5.58
C ILE A 108 -27.32 19.01 6.33
N THR A 109 -28.23 19.79 5.76
CA THR A 109 -29.55 20.01 6.33
C THR A 109 -30.58 19.21 5.55
N ASP A 110 -31.33 18.36 6.26
CA ASP A 110 -32.51 17.70 5.71
C ASP A 110 -33.62 18.74 5.54
N ILE A 111 -33.72 19.31 4.36
CA ILE A 111 -34.82 20.18 3.96
C ILE A 111 -35.44 19.53 2.74
N ASP A 112 -36.53 18.81 2.97
CA ASP A 112 -37.47 18.43 1.93
C ASP A 112 -38.25 19.65 1.49
N GLU A 113 -38.39 19.80 0.18
CA GLU A 113 -39.35 20.56 -0.64
C GLU A 113 -38.79 21.76 -1.41
N ASP A 114 -38.99 21.61 -2.74
CA ASP A 114 -39.06 22.59 -3.82
C ASP A 114 -37.85 23.46 -4.16
N LEU A 115 -36.91 22.86 -4.87
CA LEU A 115 -35.90 23.53 -5.73
C LEU A 115 -36.51 24.18 -7.00
N THR A 116 -37.66 24.87 -6.89
CA THR A 116 -38.39 25.33 -8.08
C THR A 116 -37.71 26.44 -8.87
N ARG A 117 -36.52 26.96 -8.41
CA ARG A 117 -35.72 27.94 -9.19
C ARG A 117 -34.20 27.78 -9.07
N ALA A 118 -33.69 26.72 -8.51
CA ALA A 118 -32.28 26.40 -8.72
C ALA A 118 -32.09 26.00 -10.18
N THR A 119 -31.22 26.68 -10.89
CA THR A 119 -30.78 26.24 -12.21
C THR A 119 -29.79 25.11 -12.01
N SER A 120 -30.19 23.90 -12.46
CA SER A 120 -29.26 22.77 -12.47
C SER A 120 -28.77 22.53 -13.89
N MET A 121 -27.47 22.41 -14.06
CA MET A 121 -26.82 22.17 -15.36
C MET A 121 -26.00 20.89 -15.28
N PRO A 122 -26.16 19.92 -16.22
CA PRO A 122 -25.26 18.77 -16.32
C PRO A 122 -23.80 19.25 -16.39
N ILE A 123 -22.88 18.54 -15.72
CA ILE A 123 -21.48 18.98 -15.66
C ILE A 123 -20.85 19.08 -17.06
N ASP A 124 -21.18 18.16 -17.97
CA ASP A 124 -20.71 18.18 -19.36
C ASP A 124 -21.19 19.43 -20.14
N GLU A 125 -22.31 20.00 -19.74
CA GLU A 125 -22.81 21.25 -20.31
C GLU A 125 -22.13 22.46 -19.68
N ALA A 126 -21.88 22.42 -18.38
CA ALA A 126 -21.15 23.46 -17.65
C ALA A 126 -19.68 23.55 -18.11
N LEU A 127 -19.08 22.44 -18.55
CA LEU A 127 -17.72 22.33 -19.06
C LEU A 127 -17.58 22.61 -20.57
N LYS A 128 -18.66 22.95 -21.28
CA LYS A 128 -18.52 23.42 -22.66
C LYS A 128 -17.57 24.63 -22.73
N PRO A 129 -16.87 24.83 -23.86
CA PRO A 129 -15.95 25.95 -24.01
C PRO A 129 -16.59 27.28 -23.55
N LEU A 130 -15.84 28.04 -22.75
CA LEU A 130 -16.30 29.33 -22.26
C LEU A 130 -16.63 30.24 -23.45
N PRO A 131 -17.76 30.97 -23.42
CA PRO A 131 -18.11 31.94 -24.45
C PRO A 131 -16.97 32.94 -24.65
N SER A 132 -16.71 33.34 -25.93
CA SER A 132 -15.65 34.28 -26.27
C SER A 132 -15.71 35.58 -25.45
N LYS A 133 -16.92 36.06 -25.18
CA LYS A 133 -17.17 37.24 -24.35
C LYS A 133 -16.61 37.15 -22.93
N ILE A 134 -16.62 35.92 -22.34
CA ILE A 134 -16.04 35.69 -20.99
C ILE A 134 -14.50 35.70 -21.08
N LEU A 135 -13.95 35.06 -22.12
CA LEU A 135 -12.50 35.00 -22.34
C LEU A 135 -11.88 36.33 -22.79
N GLU A 136 -12.69 37.29 -23.28
CA GLU A 136 -12.25 38.66 -23.54
C GLU A 136 -11.96 39.44 -22.25
N ASN A 137 -12.45 39.00 -21.10
CA ASN A 137 -12.10 39.57 -19.81
C ASN A 137 -10.63 39.17 -19.46
N PRO A 138 -9.70 40.14 -19.34
CA PRO A 138 -8.29 39.86 -19.09
C PRO A 138 -8.04 39.10 -17.77
N ASP A 139 -8.86 39.36 -16.74
CA ASP A 139 -8.70 38.75 -15.43
C ASP A 139 -9.11 37.26 -15.47
N VAL A 140 -10.20 36.93 -16.18
CA VAL A 140 -10.62 35.54 -16.38
C VAL A 140 -9.59 34.77 -17.18
N PHE A 141 -9.10 35.34 -18.27
CA PHE A 141 -8.06 34.71 -19.10
C PHE A 141 -6.77 34.47 -18.32
N LYS A 142 -6.33 35.45 -17.55
CA LYS A 142 -5.14 35.36 -16.69
C LYS A 142 -5.31 34.24 -15.68
N ALA A 143 -6.41 34.20 -14.95
CA ALA A 143 -6.63 33.22 -13.90
C ALA A 143 -6.82 31.79 -14.44
N VAL A 144 -7.53 31.61 -15.56
CA VAL A 144 -7.62 30.29 -16.24
C VAL A 144 -6.25 29.83 -16.75
N SER A 145 -5.41 30.78 -17.25
CA SER A 145 -4.04 30.46 -17.67
C SER A 145 -3.15 30.09 -16.48
N GLU A 146 -3.27 30.75 -15.34
CA GLU A 146 -2.48 30.47 -14.16
C GLU A 146 -2.88 29.14 -13.51
N ILE A 147 -4.19 28.87 -13.36
CA ILE A 147 -4.64 27.57 -12.82
C ILE A 147 -4.25 26.43 -13.77
N GLY A 148 -4.30 26.65 -15.09
CA GLY A 148 -3.84 25.66 -16.07
C GLY A 148 -2.34 25.31 -15.91
N LYS A 149 -1.49 26.28 -15.57
CA LYS A 149 -0.06 26.02 -15.28
C LYS A 149 0.14 25.11 -14.06
N MET A 150 -0.77 25.15 -13.09
CA MET A 150 -0.70 24.32 -11.90
C MET A 150 -0.86 22.82 -12.20
N LEU A 151 -1.48 22.45 -13.33
CA LEU A 151 -1.53 21.05 -13.78
C LEU A 151 -0.15 20.46 -14.00
N ILE A 152 0.81 21.29 -14.45
CA ILE A 152 2.16 20.85 -14.85
C ILE A 152 3.12 20.85 -13.67
N VAL A 153 2.97 21.77 -12.72
CA VAL A 153 3.90 21.94 -11.60
C VAL A 153 3.56 20.93 -10.49
N PRO A 154 4.54 20.12 -10.02
CA PRO A 154 4.35 19.29 -8.84
C PRO A 154 4.08 20.16 -7.61
N GLY A 155 3.11 19.78 -6.80
CA GLY A 155 2.77 20.50 -5.57
C GLY A 155 1.83 19.68 -4.67
N GLU A 156 1.74 20.07 -3.41
CA GLU A 156 0.79 19.49 -2.46
C GLU A 156 -0.65 19.93 -2.80
N ASP A 157 -1.62 19.03 -2.59
CA ASP A 157 -3.03 19.28 -2.91
C ASP A 157 -3.58 20.52 -2.18
N GLU A 158 -3.18 20.74 -0.92
CA GLU A 158 -3.62 21.90 -0.13
C GLU A 158 -3.14 23.23 -0.72
N GLU A 159 -1.86 23.34 -1.09
CA GLU A 159 -1.29 24.54 -1.73
C GLU A 159 -1.98 24.85 -3.05
N MET A 160 -2.26 23.82 -3.81
CA MET A 160 -2.95 23.92 -5.10
C MET A 160 -4.40 24.37 -4.92
N LEU A 161 -5.14 23.79 -3.99
CA LEU A 161 -6.52 24.16 -3.71
C LEU A 161 -6.60 25.62 -3.21
N ASP A 162 -5.75 26.00 -2.25
CA ASP A 162 -5.71 27.36 -1.72
C ASP A 162 -5.44 28.39 -2.84
N LYS A 163 -4.45 28.12 -3.69
CA LYS A 163 -4.15 29.01 -4.84
C LYS A 163 -5.27 29.05 -5.88
N GLY A 164 -5.93 27.90 -6.13
CA GLY A 164 -7.10 27.86 -7.00
C GLY A 164 -8.25 28.72 -6.49
N LEU A 165 -8.50 28.71 -5.17
CA LEU A 165 -9.52 29.57 -4.57
C LEU A 165 -9.16 31.06 -4.60
N GLU A 166 -7.88 31.41 -4.39
CA GLU A 166 -7.40 32.78 -4.55
C GLU A 166 -7.65 33.31 -5.98
N LEU A 167 -7.31 32.51 -7.00
CA LEU A 167 -7.54 32.90 -8.39
C LEU A 167 -9.03 32.99 -8.74
N LEU A 168 -9.83 32.09 -8.21
CA LEU A 168 -11.28 32.10 -8.45
C LEU A 168 -11.96 33.33 -7.82
N GLN A 169 -11.55 33.72 -6.61
CA GLN A 169 -12.06 34.89 -5.91
C GLN A 169 -11.78 36.22 -6.67
N GLU A 170 -10.66 36.30 -7.43
CA GLU A 170 -10.39 37.48 -8.27
C GLU A 170 -11.40 37.65 -9.40
N ILE A 171 -12.12 36.58 -9.78
CA ILE A 171 -13.02 36.57 -10.96
C ILE A 171 -14.49 36.60 -10.56
N ILE A 172 -14.88 35.88 -9.51
CA ILE A 172 -16.26 35.78 -9.08
C ILE A 172 -16.50 36.63 -7.82
N PRO A 173 -17.64 37.32 -7.69
CA PRO A 173 -17.95 38.17 -6.55
C PRO A 173 -18.40 37.33 -5.35
N ALA A 174 -17.55 36.43 -4.85
CA ALA A 174 -17.85 35.55 -3.76
C ALA A 174 -17.29 36.08 -2.44
N GLU A 175 -18.09 36.04 -1.38
CA GLU A 175 -17.65 36.32 -0.02
C GLU A 175 -17.06 35.07 0.64
N ARG A 176 -17.57 33.90 0.28
CA ARG A 176 -17.07 32.62 0.78
C ARG A 176 -16.93 31.63 -0.36
N ILE A 177 -15.79 30.96 -0.41
CA ILE A 177 -15.53 29.86 -1.34
C ILE A 177 -14.93 28.72 -0.55
N ALA A 178 -15.36 27.49 -0.78
CA ALA A 178 -14.85 26.32 -0.10
C ALA A 178 -14.74 25.11 -1.01
N VAL A 179 -13.72 24.31 -0.77
CA VAL A 179 -13.57 22.97 -1.37
C VAL A 179 -13.75 21.92 -0.28
N PHE A 180 -14.71 21.06 -0.52
CA PHE A 180 -14.98 19.88 0.30
C PHE A 180 -14.57 18.65 -0.51
N LEU A 181 -13.63 17.86 0.02
CA LEU A 181 -13.25 16.59 -0.59
C LEU A 181 -14.03 15.44 0.05
N THR A 182 -14.29 14.39 -0.74
CA THR A 182 -14.95 13.17 -0.26
C THR A 182 -14.05 12.42 0.72
N GLY A 183 -14.62 11.98 1.86
CA GLY A 183 -13.96 11.09 2.82
C GLY A 183 -13.97 9.63 2.39
N GLU A 184 -13.46 8.76 3.26
CA GLU A 184 -13.41 7.31 3.01
C GLU A 184 -14.80 6.66 3.01
N GLN A 185 -15.75 7.21 3.79
CA GLN A 185 -17.12 6.72 3.81
C GLN A 185 -18.00 7.48 2.82
N LYS A 186 -18.92 6.75 2.16
CA LYS A 186 -19.83 7.34 1.19
C LYS A 186 -20.71 8.42 1.83
N GLY A 187 -20.59 9.66 1.34
CA GLY A 187 -21.36 10.82 1.85
C GLY A 187 -20.61 11.62 2.94
N GLU A 188 -19.42 11.23 3.31
CA GLU A 188 -18.55 12.02 4.19
C GLU A 188 -17.77 13.07 3.40
N PHE A 189 -17.74 14.31 3.91
CA PHE A 189 -16.99 15.42 3.32
C PHE A 189 -16.16 16.12 4.38
N HIS A 190 -14.93 16.46 4.01
CA HIS A 190 -14.07 17.28 4.85
C HIS A 190 -13.66 18.55 4.12
N LEU A 191 -13.65 19.66 4.85
CA LEU A 191 -13.17 20.93 4.34
C LEU A 191 -11.68 20.86 4.07
N SER A 192 -11.27 21.04 2.81
CA SER A 192 -9.86 20.96 2.41
C SER A 192 -9.25 22.33 2.13
N ALA A 193 -10.03 23.28 1.61
CA ALA A 193 -9.61 24.64 1.41
C ALA A 193 -10.80 25.59 1.54
N CYS A 194 -10.59 26.81 2.00
CA CYS A 194 -11.63 27.85 1.97
C CYS A 194 -11.04 29.25 1.88
N TYR A 195 -11.77 30.13 1.20
CA TYR A 195 -11.56 31.57 1.18
C TYR A 195 -12.75 32.25 1.90
N LEU A 196 -12.46 33.22 2.76
CA LEU A 196 -13.45 34.04 3.45
C LEU A 196 -13.06 35.50 3.32
N SER A 197 -13.96 36.35 2.80
CA SER A 197 -13.77 37.81 2.83
C SER A 197 -13.91 38.38 4.25
N GLU A 198 -13.48 39.62 4.47
CA GLU A 198 -13.63 40.28 5.78
C GLU A 198 -15.09 40.35 6.24
N GLU A 199 -16.04 40.42 5.30
CA GLU A 199 -17.49 40.48 5.55
C GLU A 199 -18.11 39.09 5.75
N GLY A 200 -17.47 38.01 5.22
CA GLY A 200 -17.96 36.64 5.27
C GLY A 200 -17.69 35.85 6.56
N GLN A 201 -17.25 36.54 7.62
CA GLN A 201 -16.88 35.90 8.90
C GLN A 201 -18.09 35.36 9.67
N SER A 202 -18.08 34.07 9.95
CA SER A 202 -18.71 33.40 11.12
C SER A 202 -19.92 32.48 10.94
N SER A 203 -20.18 31.87 9.78
CA SER A 203 -21.15 30.76 9.76
C SER A 203 -20.65 29.52 9.06
N ALA A 204 -21.03 28.34 9.57
CA ALA A 204 -20.75 27.07 8.88
C ALA A 204 -21.32 27.07 7.45
N PHE A 205 -20.64 26.43 6.53
CA PHE A 205 -21.17 26.18 5.18
C PHE A 205 -22.37 25.24 5.28
N ARG A 206 -23.46 25.57 4.58
CA ARG A 206 -24.71 24.79 4.61
C ARG A 206 -25.11 24.42 3.20
N ILE A 207 -25.26 23.12 2.95
CA ILE A 207 -25.77 22.58 1.68
C ILE A 207 -26.94 21.65 2.00
N SER A 208 -28.04 21.73 1.25
CA SER A 208 -29.13 20.79 1.45
C SER A 208 -28.79 19.39 0.93
N SER A 209 -29.35 18.37 1.58
CA SER A 209 -29.17 16.97 1.16
C SER A 209 -29.64 16.73 -0.28
N THR A 210 -30.66 17.47 -0.74
CA THR A 210 -31.16 17.40 -2.11
C THR A 210 -30.14 17.94 -3.11
N ILE A 211 -29.54 19.10 -2.83
CA ILE A 211 -28.47 19.68 -3.66
C ILE A 211 -27.26 18.72 -3.72
N LEU A 212 -26.88 18.13 -2.60
CA LEU A 212 -25.81 17.12 -2.57
C LEU A 212 -26.11 15.91 -3.45
N LYS A 213 -27.35 15.38 -3.41
CA LYS A 213 -27.76 14.28 -4.27
C LYS A 213 -27.70 14.65 -5.75
N GLU A 214 -28.17 15.83 -6.14
CA GLU A 214 -28.07 16.28 -7.54
C GLU A 214 -26.62 16.42 -8.00
N ILE A 215 -25.73 16.92 -7.16
CA ILE A 215 -24.31 17.06 -7.48
C ILE A 215 -23.65 15.68 -7.59
N LEU A 216 -23.87 14.79 -6.61
CA LEU A 216 -23.14 13.54 -6.51
C LEU A 216 -23.70 12.44 -7.43
N ASP A 217 -25.04 12.27 -7.42
CA ASP A 217 -25.68 11.17 -8.15
C ASP A 217 -25.99 11.56 -9.61
N GLN A 218 -26.36 12.82 -9.85
CA GLN A 218 -26.73 13.31 -11.17
C GLN A 218 -25.62 14.10 -11.88
N LYS A 219 -24.47 14.32 -11.21
CA LYS A 219 -23.30 15.04 -11.75
C LYS A 219 -23.70 16.42 -12.31
N LYS A 220 -24.41 17.20 -11.51
CA LYS A 220 -24.90 18.53 -11.92
C LYS A 220 -24.18 19.63 -11.15
N ALA A 221 -23.92 20.74 -11.85
CA ALA A 221 -23.58 22.01 -11.24
C ALA A 221 -24.89 22.76 -10.89
N ILE A 222 -24.95 23.35 -9.70
CA ILE A 222 -26.14 24.01 -9.15
C ILE A 222 -25.87 25.49 -8.99
N LEU A 223 -26.82 26.32 -9.45
CA LEU A 223 -26.82 27.77 -9.28
C LEU A 223 -28.13 28.20 -8.60
N ILE A 224 -28.02 28.97 -7.53
CA ILE A 224 -29.12 29.66 -6.84
C ILE A 224 -28.89 31.17 -6.99
N PRO A 225 -29.55 31.82 -7.96
CA PRO A 225 -29.23 33.23 -8.32
C PRO A 225 -29.74 34.25 -7.30
N ASP A 226 -30.88 34.02 -6.64
CA ASP A 226 -31.42 34.89 -5.57
C ASP A 226 -32.33 34.08 -4.62
N VAL A 227 -31.90 33.99 -3.37
CA VAL A 227 -32.61 33.23 -2.33
C VAL A 227 -33.84 33.99 -1.80
N GLN A 228 -33.95 35.33 -1.95
CA GLN A 228 -34.97 36.17 -1.34
C GLN A 228 -36.10 36.66 -2.26
N SER A 229 -35.94 36.54 -3.57
CA SER A 229 -36.93 37.07 -4.52
C SER A 229 -38.25 36.33 -4.57
N GLU A 230 -38.47 35.27 -3.75
CA GLU A 230 -39.70 34.49 -3.72
C GLU A 230 -40.24 34.23 -2.35
N THR A 231 -41.56 34.47 -2.22
CA THR A 231 -42.39 34.23 -1.03
C THR A 231 -42.41 32.78 -0.53
N LYS A 232 -42.06 31.79 -1.39
CA LYS A 232 -42.00 30.37 -1.01
C LYS A 232 -40.72 29.98 -0.22
N TYR A 233 -39.62 30.71 -0.38
CA TYR A 233 -38.40 30.49 0.42
C TYR A 233 -38.38 31.26 1.74
N ALA A 234 -39.33 32.17 1.94
CA ALA A 234 -39.50 32.93 3.20
C ALA A 234 -39.81 32.03 4.41
N GLU A 235 -40.26 30.79 4.21
CA GLU A 235 -40.54 29.83 5.27
C GLU A 235 -39.33 28.93 5.61
N GLN A 236 -38.23 28.94 4.81
CA GLN A 236 -37.02 28.15 5.07
C GLN A 236 -36.11 28.85 6.08
N GLN A 237 -36.40 28.67 7.34
CA GLN A 237 -35.71 29.33 8.47
C GLN A 237 -34.17 29.14 8.51
N SER A 238 -33.60 28.14 7.86
CA SER A 238 -32.17 27.84 7.91
C SER A 238 -31.33 28.68 6.94
N ILE A 239 -31.77 28.90 5.71
CA ILE A 239 -31.07 29.72 4.69
C ILE A 239 -31.28 31.20 5.02
N ILE A 240 -32.45 31.59 5.44
CA ILE A 240 -32.76 32.98 5.87
C ILE A 240 -31.94 33.38 7.11
N LYS A 241 -31.72 32.47 8.04
CA LYS A 241 -30.87 32.73 9.23
C LYS A 241 -29.38 32.88 8.88
N SER A 242 -28.91 32.33 7.74
CA SER A 242 -27.53 32.49 7.29
C SER A 242 -27.26 33.75 6.48
N GLY A 243 -28.33 34.48 6.06
CA GLY A 243 -28.22 35.70 5.28
C GLY A 243 -27.78 35.53 3.84
N ILE A 244 -27.62 34.30 3.34
CA ILE A 244 -27.14 33.99 1.95
C ILE A 244 -28.16 34.55 0.94
N LYS A 245 -27.64 35.24 -0.08
CA LYS A 245 -28.43 35.83 -1.18
C LYS A 245 -28.29 35.02 -2.44
N SER A 246 -27.08 34.61 -2.77
CA SER A 246 -26.81 33.77 -3.95
C SER A 246 -25.77 32.71 -3.60
N ALA A 247 -25.91 31.51 -4.18
CA ALA A 247 -24.98 30.40 -3.97
C ALA A 247 -24.78 29.57 -5.25
N MET A 248 -23.65 28.93 -5.35
CA MET A 248 -23.39 27.92 -6.38
C MET A 248 -22.55 26.77 -5.81
N ALA A 249 -22.76 25.58 -6.37
CA ALA A 249 -22.05 24.36 -5.99
C ALA A 249 -21.74 23.53 -7.23
N VAL A 250 -20.50 23.14 -7.39
CA VAL A 250 -20.00 22.46 -8.57
C VAL A 250 -19.20 21.23 -8.15
N PRO A 251 -19.43 20.04 -8.76
CA PRO A 251 -18.60 18.87 -8.47
C PRO A 251 -17.17 19.06 -8.97
N LEU A 252 -16.20 18.65 -8.16
CA LEU A 252 -14.84 18.39 -8.64
C LEU A 252 -14.87 17.04 -9.37
N TYR A 253 -15.04 17.10 -10.67
CA TYR A 253 -15.32 15.94 -11.51
C TYR A 253 -14.21 15.71 -12.52
N ASP A 254 -13.71 14.47 -12.61
CA ASP A 254 -12.78 14.02 -13.64
C ASP A 254 -13.06 12.57 -14.02
N GLU A 255 -13.15 12.27 -15.33
CA GLU A 255 -13.30 10.93 -15.91
C GLU A 255 -14.29 9.99 -15.20
N GLY A 256 -15.45 10.49 -14.77
CA GLY A 256 -16.49 9.68 -14.12
C GLY A 256 -16.45 9.68 -12.60
N ARG A 257 -15.38 10.17 -11.96
CA ARG A 257 -15.19 10.24 -10.52
C ARG A 257 -15.43 11.66 -10.00
N ILE A 258 -16.10 11.77 -8.85
CA ILE A 258 -16.24 13.01 -8.11
C ILE A 258 -15.30 12.96 -6.93
N PHE A 259 -14.36 13.93 -6.85
CA PHE A 259 -13.39 14.07 -5.78
C PHE A 259 -13.92 14.92 -4.62
N GLY A 260 -14.94 15.74 -4.89
CA GLY A 260 -15.48 16.65 -3.90
C GLY A 260 -16.41 17.68 -4.52
N ILE A 261 -16.62 18.78 -3.82
CA ILE A 261 -17.50 19.88 -4.21
C ILE A 261 -16.77 21.21 -4.01
N LEU A 262 -16.83 22.07 -5.01
CA LEU A 262 -16.46 23.47 -4.90
C LEU A 262 -17.74 24.26 -4.68
N TYR A 263 -17.82 24.98 -3.56
CA TYR A 263 -18.96 25.76 -3.13
C TYR A 263 -18.61 27.23 -3.03
N ALA A 264 -19.50 28.12 -3.43
CA ALA A 264 -19.35 29.55 -3.25
C ALA A 264 -20.69 30.19 -2.90
N ASP A 265 -20.69 31.18 -2.00
CA ASP A 265 -21.85 31.97 -1.67
C ASP A 265 -21.53 33.45 -1.39
N THR A 266 -22.59 34.28 -1.38
CA THR A 266 -22.54 35.69 -1.01
C THR A 266 -23.78 36.08 -0.22
N THR A 267 -23.58 36.98 0.77
CA THR A 267 -24.66 37.61 1.54
C THR A 267 -24.99 39.00 0.98
N ASN A 268 -24.20 39.51 0.03
CA ASN A 268 -24.37 40.85 -0.54
C ASN A 268 -25.46 40.82 -1.62
N SER A 269 -26.53 41.60 -1.42
CA SER A 269 -27.63 41.70 -2.40
C SER A 269 -27.26 42.38 -3.72
N ALA A 270 -26.11 43.05 -3.79
CA ALA A 270 -25.61 43.64 -5.02
C ALA A 270 -24.87 42.64 -5.91
N HIS A 271 -24.52 41.48 -5.37
CA HIS A 271 -23.77 40.44 -6.08
C HIS A 271 -24.65 39.21 -6.30
N HIS A 272 -24.98 38.95 -7.56
CA HIS A 272 -25.72 37.74 -7.96
C HIS A 272 -24.85 36.89 -8.87
N TYR A 273 -24.83 35.58 -8.63
CA TYR A 273 -24.18 34.65 -9.53
C TYR A 273 -25.02 34.43 -10.79
N THR A 274 -24.33 34.35 -11.92
CA THR A 274 -24.91 34.11 -13.25
C THR A 274 -24.47 32.72 -13.76
N GLU A 275 -25.08 32.27 -14.85
CA GLU A 275 -24.62 31.04 -15.54
C GLU A 275 -23.17 31.17 -16.00
N ASP A 276 -22.71 32.37 -16.36
CA ASP A 276 -21.31 32.63 -16.72
C ASP A 276 -20.37 32.38 -15.53
N CYS A 277 -20.75 32.84 -14.32
CA CYS A 277 -20.02 32.53 -13.09
C CYS A 277 -19.98 31.02 -12.82
N LEU A 278 -21.11 30.33 -13.02
CA LEU A 278 -21.18 28.88 -12.85
C LEU A 278 -20.24 28.14 -13.80
N ARG A 279 -20.20 28.53 -15.10
CA ARG A 279 -19.31 27.93 -16.11
C ARG A 279 -17.83 28.17 -15.80
N VAL A 280 -17.46 29.38 -15.36
CA VAL A 280 -16.10 29.66 -14.92
C VAL A 280 -15.72 28.81 -13.72
N THR A 281 -16.59 28.76 -12.70
CA THR A 281 -16.39 27.92 -11.51
C THR A 281 -16.30 26.43 -11.85
N ALA A 282 -17.10 25.95 -12.78
CA ALA A 282 -17.05 24.56 -13.26
C ALA A 282 -15.71 24.26 -13.96
N THR A 283 -15.20 25.21 -14.76
CA THR A 283 -13.87 25.07 -15.39
C THR A 283 -12.76 24.97 -14.36
N PHE A 284 -12.78 25.82 -13.33
CA PHE A 284 -11.84 25.74 -12.21
C PHE A 284 -11.94 24.43 -11.44
N ALA A 285 -13.17 24.03 -11.10
CA ALA A 285 -13.43 22.77 -10.40
C ALA A 285 -12.90 21.55 -11.18
N ASN A 286 -13.09 21.54 -12.50
CA ASN A 286 -12.57 20.45 -13.34
C ASN A 286 -11.03 20.43 -13.38
N ILE A 287 -10.38 21.60 -13.52
CA ILE A 287 -8.91 21.69 -13.50
C ILE A 287 -8.36 21.19 -12.14
N LEU A 288 -8.98 21.61 -11.04
CA LEU A 288 -8.60 21.14 -9.70
C LEU A 288 -8.83 19.63 -9.56
N ALA A 289 -9.94 19.09 -10.06
CA ALA A 289 -10.24 17.66 -10.05
C ALA A 289 -9.21 16.84 -10.85
N ALA A 290 -8.88 17.28 -12.06
CA ALA A 290 -7.85 16.65 -12.89
C ALA A 290 -6.48 16.62 -12.21
N LYS A 291 -6.11 17.70 -11.52
CA LYS A 291 -4.86 17.74 -10.75
C LYS A 291 -4.87 16.79 -9.55
N LEU A 292 -5.98 16.74 -8.80
CA LEU A 292 -6.14 15.78 -7.69
C LEU A 292 -6.06 14.34 -8.20
N ALA A 293 -6.70 14.02 -9.33
CA ALA A 293 -6.61 12.72 -9.97
C ALA A 293 -5.18 12.36 -10.33
N ASN A 294 -4.45 13.27 -10.98
CA ASN A 294 -3.06 13.06 -11.37
C ASN A 294 -2.13 12.87 -10.16
N ASN A 295 -2.30 13.68 -9.10
CA ASN A 295 -1.50 13.55 -7.88
C ASN A 295 -1.74 12.18 -7.19
N ASN A 296 -3.00 11.71 -7.14
CA ASN A 296 -3.33 10.40 -6.59
C ASN A 296 -2.65 9.28 -7.38
N LEU A 297 -2.74 9.30 -8.72
CA LEU A 297 -2.07 8.32 -9.58
C LEU A 297 -0.54 8.33 -9.40
N LEU A 298 0.06 9.50 -9.28
CA LEU A 298 1.50 9.62 -9.03
C LEU A 298 1.90 9.07 -7.66
N ASN A 299 1.09 9.28 -6.63
CA ASN A 299 1.34 8.75 -5.29
C ASN A 299 1.18 7.22 -5.25
N GLU A 300 0.14 6.68 -5.89
CA GLU A 300 -0.05 5.22 -6.02
C GLU A 300 1.12 4.58 -6.78
N ARG A 301 1.56 5.20 -7.87
CA ARG A 301 2.71 4.72 -8.64
C ARG A 301 3.99 4.72 -7.81
N ARG A 302 4.27 5.81 -7.08
CA ARG A 302 5.45 5.90 -6.21
C ARG A 302 5.43 4.84 -5.10
N ALA A 303 4.27 4.64 -4.46
CA ALA A 303 4.11 3.62 -3.44
C ALA A 303 4.37 2.21 -3.99
N LYS A 304 3.89 1.93 -5.21
CA LYS A 304 4.15 0.68 -5.92
C LYS A 304 5.63 0.51 -6.25
N GLU A 305 6.30 1.53 -6.79
CA GLU A 305 7.72 1.50 -7.13
C GLU A 305 8.60 1.24 -5.88
N ILE A 306 8.26 1.85 -4.74
CA ILE A 306 8.94 1.60 -3.45
C ILE A 306 8.75 0.14 -3.03
N LEU A 307 7.51 -0.36 -3.04
CA LEU A 307 7.21 -1.75 -2.67
C LEU A 307 7.95 -2.75 -3.58
N GLU A 308 7.96 -2.52 -4.89
CA GLU A 308 8.70 -3.36 -5.84
C GLU A 308 10.20 -3.37 -5.57
N SER A 309 10.77 -2.21 -5.19
CA SER A 309 12.18 -2.11 -4.81
C SER A 309 12.50 -2.87 -3.52
N GLU A 310 11.64 -2.78 -2.50
CA GLU A 310 11.80 -3.52 -1.24
C GLU A 310 11.70 -5.04 -1.46
N LEU A 311 10.75 -5.48 -2.29
CA LEU A 311 10.60 -6.89 -2.65
C LEU A 311 11.81 -7.42 -3.44
N ALA A 312 12.41 -6.62 -4.32
CA ALA A 312 13.62 -7.01 -5.06
C ALA A 312 14.81 -7.23 -4.11
N VAL A 313 14.96 -6.39 -3.08
CA VAL A 313 15.99 -6.61 -2.05
C VAL A 313 15.74 -7.90 -1.26
N ALA A 314 14.48 -8.17 -0.88
CA ALA A 314 14.11 -9.39 -0.18
C ALA A 314 14.41 -10.65 -1.02
N SER A 315 14.10 -10.60 -2.33
CA SER A 315 14.42 -11.67 -3.30
C SER A 315 15.93 -11.96 -3.35
N GLN A 316 16.76 -10.92 -3.44
CA GLN A 316 18.21 -11.09 -3.44
C GLN A 316 18.72 -11.74 -2.15
N ILE A 317 18.16 -11.37 -1.00
CA ILE A 317 18.52 -11.99 0.29
C ILE A 317 18.11 -13.47 0.28
N GLN A 318 16.90 -13.79 -0.19
CA GLN A 318 16.41 -15.16 -0.25
C GLN A 318 17.27 -16.02 -1.20
N GLU A 319 17.62 -15.52 -2.39
CA GLU A 319 18.54 -16.20 -3.30
C GLU A 319 19.92 -16.47 -2.68
N GLN A 320 20.42 -15.56 -1.85
CA GLN A 320 21.70 -15.75 -1.16
C GLN A 320 21.65 -16.81 -0.07
N LEU A 321 20.46 -17.13 0.45
CA LEU A 321 20.28 -18.22 1.43
C LEU A 321 20.32 -19.59 0.77
N LEU A 322 20.00 -19.71 -0.51
CA LEU A 322 20.06 -20.99 -1.22
C LEU A 322 21.51 -21.45 -1.46
N PRO A 323 21.75 -22.76 -1.62
CA PRO A 323 23.09 -23.27 -1.90
C PRO A 323 23.64 -22.69 -3.21
N LYS A 324 24.78 -22.01 -3.13
CA LYS A 324 25.48 -21.46 -4.33
C LYS A 324 26.09 -22.54 -5.21
N SER A 325 26.39 -23.68 -4.65
CA SER A 325 26.87 -24.87 -5.34
C SER A 325 26.50 -26.10 -4.53
N LEU A 326 26.14 -27.16 -5.22
CA LEU A 326 25.86 -28.44 -4.57
C LEU A 326 27.18 -29.13 -4.18
N PRO A 327 27.21 -29.85 -3.03
CA PRO A 327 28.39 -30.61 -2.65
C PRO A 327 28.65 -31.76 -3.66
N PHE A 328 29.93 -32.05 -3.92
CA PHE A 328 30.29 -33.24 -4.67
C PHE A 328 29.99 -34.51 -3.87
N ILE A 329 29.28 -35.44 -4.49
CA ILE A 329 28.90 -36.73 -3.92
C ILE A 329 29.52 -37.82 -4.83
N GLU A 330 30.45 -38.58 -4.29
CA GLU A 330 31.13 -39.63 -5.05
C GLU A 330 30.14 -40.72 -5.53
N GLY A 331 30.16 -41.03 -6.81
CA GLY A 331 29.24 -42.00 -7.44
C GLY A 331 27.82 -41.49 -7.69
N TYR A 332 27.60 -40.18 -7.59
CA TYR A 332 26.30 -39.57 -7.84
C TYR A 332 26.43 -38.28 -8.63
N SER A 333 25.45 -38.02 -9.48
CA SER A 333 25.18 -36.69 -10.03
C SER A 333 23.93 -36.11 -9.40
N MET A 334 23.97 -34.82 -9.05
CA MET A 334 22.86 -34.07 -8.43
C MET A 334 22.74 -32.72 -9.07
N GLU A 335 21.49 -32.29 -9.30
CA GLU A 335 21.15 -30.96 -9.77
C GLU A 335 19.92 -30.47 -8.98
N ALA A 336 19.86 -29.17 -8.68
CA ALA A 336 18.71 -28.53 -8.08
C ALA A 336 18.31 -27.30 -8.89
N PHE A 337 17.02 -27.03 -8.92
CA PHE A 337 16.44 -25.92 -9.66
C PHE A 337 15.32 -25.29 -8.86
N GLN A 338 15.27 -23.96 -8.87
CA GLN A 338 14.15 -23.21 -8.29
C GLN A 338 13.83 -22.00 -9.15
N ILE A 339 12.55 -21.71 -9.31
CA ILE A 339 12.05 -20.47 -9.89
C ILE A 339 10.78 -20.04 -9.15
N GLN A 340 10.78 -18.81 -8.71
CA GLN A 340 9.66 -18.24 -7.96
C GLN A 340 8.56 -17.75 -8.90
N CYS A 341 7.29 -17.85 -8.48
CA CYS A 341 6.14 -17.32 -9.21
C CYS A 341 5.95 -15.81 -8.98
N LYS A 342 6.43 -15.30 -7.85
CA LYS A 342 6.47 -13.87 -7.48
C LYS A 342 7.90 -13.43 -7.25
N GLN A 343 8.09 -12.19 -6.77
CA GLN A 343 9.43 -11.69 -6.42
C GLN A 343 10.10 -12.50 -5.30
N VAL A 344 9.32 -13.03 -4.35
CA VAL A 344 9.78 -13.91 -3.27
C VAL A 344 8.86 -15.12 -3.17
N GLY A 345 9.41 -16.27 -2.79
CA GLY A 345 8.71 -17.56 -2.79
C GLY A 345 8.62 -18.22 -1.41
N GLY A 346 7.65 -19.16 -1.29
CA GLY A 346 7.50 -20.06 -0.14
C GLY A 346 8.41 -21.27 -0.18
N ASP A 347 8.80 -21.68 -1.38
CA ASP A 347 9.67 -22.83 -1.59
C ASP A 347 11.09 -22.60 -1.08
N LEU A 348 11.67 -23.63 -0.53
CA LEU A 348 13.09 -23.67 -0.15
C LEU A 348 13.68 -25.04 -0.39
N TYR A 349 14.97 -25.09 -0.71
CA TYR A 349 15.75 -26.32 -0.71
C TYR A 349 17.12 -26.11 -0.09
N ASP A 350 17.72 -27.18 0.39
CA ASP A 350 19.10 -27.18 0.84
C ASP A 350 19.78 -28.54 0.56
N VAL A 351 21.08 -28.49 0.38
CA VAL A 351 21.92 -29.68 0.25
C VAL A 351 23.22 -29.45 1.01
N ALA A 352 23.51 -30.30 1.98
CA ALA A 352 24.67 -30.18 2.84
C ALA A 352 25.38 -31.53 3.02
N LYS A 353 26.73 -31.50 3.02
CA LYS A 353 27.54 -32.63 3.44
C LYS A 353 27.77 -32.55 4.94
N LEU A 354 27.37 -33.56 5.68
CA LEU A 354 27.55 -33.65 7.13
C LEU A 354 28.97 -34.09 7.49
N ASP A 355 29.41 -33.85 8.72
CA ASP A 355 30.73 -34.20 9.23
C ASP A 355 31.00 -35.72 9.22
N ASP A 356 29.95 -36.54 9.28
CA ASP A 356 30.02 -38.02 9.22
C ASP A 356 30.10 -38.56 7.78
N GLY A 357 30.14 -37.66 6.78
CA GLY A 357 30.28 -37.97 5.37
C GLY A 357 28.96 -38.26 4.64
N ARG A 358 27.81 -38.32 5.36
CA ARG A 358 26.50 -38.42 4.72
C ARG A 358 26.11 -37.09 4.05
N THR A 359 25.24 -37.16 3.06
CA THR A 359 24.70 -35.97 2.39
C THR A 359 23.24 -35.80 2.76
N LEU A 360 22.92 -34.68 3.35
CA LEU A 360 21.57 -34.22 3.63
C LEU A 360 21.05 -33.42 2.44
N PHE A 361 19.78 -33.61 2.10
CA PHE A 361 19.06 -32.70 1.21
C PHE A 361 17.62 -32.57 1.68
N LEU A 362 17.05 -31.39 1.49
CA LEU A 362 15.65 -31.11 1.82
C LEU A 362 15.02 -30.22 0.76
N LEU A 363 13.72 -30.36 0.60
CA LEU A 363 12.84 -29.47 -0.12
C LEU A 363 11.58 -29.26 0.73
N ALA A 364 11.18 -28.02 0.89
CA ALA A 364 9.99 -27.66 1.62
C ALA A 364 9.24 -26.56 0.89
N ASP A 365 7.91 -26.57 1.05
CA ASP A 365 7.01 -25.55 0.58
C ASP A 365 6.18 -25.02 1.74
N VAL A 366 6.20 -23.70 1.93
CA VAL A 366 5.54 -22.97 3.01
C VAL A 366 4.17 -22.50 2.56
N SER A 367 3.15 -22.82 3.33
CA SER A 367 1.77 -22.40 3.08
C SER A 367 1.63 -20.90 2.88
N GLY A 368 0.89 -20.49 1.84
CA GLY A 368 0.70 -19.09 1.47
C GLY A 368 1.72 -18.60 0.45
N LYS A 369 1.64 -17.32 0.07
CA LYS A 369 2.48 -16.74 -1.00
C LYS A 369 2.98 -15.35 -0.65
N GLY A 370 4.17 -15.01 -1.16
CA GLY A 370 4.77 -13.69 -1.01
C GLY A 370 5.59 -13.52 0.26
N MET A 371 5.70 -12.31 0.80
CA MET A 371 6.66 -11.94 1.86
C MET A 371 6.53 -12.79 3.13
N GLY A 372 5.30 -13.13 3.55
CA GLY A 372 5.08 -13.94 4.76
C GLY A 372 5.66 -15.34 4.63
N ALA A 373 5.33 -16.04 3.53
CA ALA A 373 5.86 -17.37 3.24
C ALA A 373 7.38 -17.35 3.06
N ALA A 374 7.93 -16.35 2.37
CA ALA A 374 9.38 -16.17 2.16
C ALA A 374 10.17 -16.00 3.46
N LEU A 375 9.63 -15.25 4.42
CA LEU A 375 10.25 -15.08 5.75
C LEU A 375 10.21 -16.38 6.56
N LEU A 376 9.09 -17.11 6.50
CA LEU A 376 8.99 -18.42 7.15
C LEU A 376 9.94 -19.44 6.52
N ALA A 377 10.01 -19.49 5.19
CA ALA A 377 10.97 -20.32 4.46
C ALA A 377 12.41 -20.04 4.89
N SER A 378 12.80 -18.77 4.97
CA SER A 378 14.14 -18.37 5.44
C SER A 378 14.40 -18.80 6.89
N ASN A 379 13.40 -18.69 7.77
CA ASN A 379 13.50 -19.12 9.16
C ASN A 379 13.64 -20.66 9.28
N ILE A 380 12.85 -21.41 8.53
CA ILE A 380 12.91 -22.88 8.47
C ILE A 380 14.29 -23.33 8.01
N LEU A 381 14.80 -22.74 6.93
CA LEU A 381 16.12 -23.05 6.39
C LEU A 381 17.24 -22.78 7.39
N ALA A 382 17.20 -21.61 8.04
CA ALA A 382 18.18 -21.25 9.06
C ALA A 382 18.13 -22.20 10.27
N SER A 383 16.92 -22.60 10.69
CA SER A 383 16.71 -23.55 11.80
C SER A 383 17.31 -24.93 11.50
N PHE A 384 17.08 -25.46 10.29
CA PHE A 384 17.68 -26.72 9.90
C PHE A 384 19.21 -26.62 9.80
N ARG A 385 19.76 -25.55 9.23
CA ARG A 385 21.21 -25.35 9.14
C ARG A 385 21.92 -25.28 10.49
N MET A 386 21.25 -24.76 11.50
CA MET A 386 21.77 -24.79 12.87
C MET A 386 21.89 -26.21 13.42
N LEU A 387 21.05 -27.14 12.96
CA LEU A 387 21.03 -28.51 13.43
C LEU A 387 22.00 -29.43 12.66
N TYR A 388 22.41 -29.09 11.42
CA TYR A 388 23.30 -29.92 10.61
C TYR A 388 24.64 -30.24 11.29
N ASN A 389 25.17 -29.31 12.05
CA ASN A 389 26.46 -29.45 12.73
C ASN A 389 26.32 -30.01 14.16
N THR A 390 25.15 -30.53 14.52
CA THR A 390 25.00 -31.18 15.82
C THR A 390 25.61 -32.58 15.77
N LYS A 391 26.31 -32.96 16.84
CA LYS A 391 26.85 -34.29 16.99
C LYS A 391 25.70 -35.30 16.97
N ASP A 392 25.82 -36.36 16.18
CA ASP A 392 24.81 -37.41 16.03
C ASP A 392 23.48 -36.90 15.41
N PHE A 393 23.57 -36.14 14.29
CA PHE A 393 22.40 -35.62 13.58
C PHE A 393 21.38 -36.73 13.26
N ASN A 394 20.10 -36.49 13.63
CA ASN A 394 18.96 -37.36 13.40
C ASN A 394 17.83 -36.60 12.71
N LEU A 395 17.24 -37.20 11.63
CA LEU A 395 16.19 -36.58 10.84
C LEU A 395 14.94 -36.26 11.65
N LEU A 396 14.44 -37.22 12.44
CA LEU A 396 13.21 -37.07 13.21
C LEU A 396 13.33 -35.99 14.28
N ASP A 397 14.47 -35.98 15.00
CA ASP A 397 14.73 -34.98 16.04
C ASP A 397 14.79 -33.58 15.44
N ALA A 398 15.43 -33.40 14.28
CA ALA A 398 15.49 -32.13 13.59
C ALA A 398 14.12 -31.64 13.15
N ILE A 399 13.30 -32.51 12.54
CA ILE A 399 11.95 -32.18 12.09
C ILE A 399 11.04 -31.84 13.28
N CYS A 400 11.08 -32.63 14.34
CA CYS A 400 10.34 -32.37 15.57
C CYS A 400 10.71 -31.02 16.20
N HIS A 401 12.01 -30.67 16.20
CA HIS A 401 12.49 -29.41 16.77
C HIS A 401 11.99 -28.21 15.97
N VAL A 402 12.16 -28.25 14.66
CA VAL A 402 11.72 -27.16 13.76
C VAL A 402 10.20 -27.02 13.76
N SER A 403 9.46 -28.13 13.75
CA SER A 403 7.99 -28.11 13.81
C SER A 403 7.47 -27.46 15.09
N LYS A 404 8.05 -27.78 16.25
CA LYS A 404 7.70 -27.16 17.53
C LYS A 404 8.03 -25.66 17.54
N GLN A 405 9.15 -25.28 16.96
CA GLN A 405 9.54 -23.88 16.84
C GLN A 405 8.55 -23.11 15.96
N LEU A 406 8.14 -23.65 14.81
CA LEU A 406 7.12 -23.04 13.96
C LEU A 406 5.82 -22.81 14.73
N LEU A 407 5.28 -23.85 15.38
CA LEU A 407 4.05 -23.74 16.18
C LEU A 407 4.11 -22.66 17.27
N ALA A 408 5.28 -22.40 17.82
CA ALA A 408 5.44 -21.41 18.89
C ALA A 408 5.43 -19.96 18.38
N PHE A 409 5.80 -19.71 17.11
CA PHE A 409 6.05 -18.37 16.58
C PHE A 409 5.21 -18.00 15.35
N THR A 410 4.41 -18.95 14.81
CA THR A 410 3.55 -18.71 13.64
C THR A 410 2.08 -18.62 14.03
N ARG A 411 1.26 -18.16 13.09
CA ARG A 411 -0.19 -18.10 13.27
C ARG A 411 -0.82 -19.48 13.04
N PRO A 412 -1.97 -19.78 13.66
CA PRO A 412 -2.73 -20.97 13.31
C PRO A 412 -3.03 -21.00 11.80
N GLY A 413 -2.59 -22.05 11.13
CA GLY A 413 -2.74 -22.20 9.68
C GLY A 413 -1.46 -21.96 8.87
N ASP A 414 -0.40 -21.42 9.47
CA ASP A 414 0.93 -21.38 8.85
C ASP A 414 1.61 -22.73 9.07
N PHE A 415 1.99 -23.42 7.99
CA PHE A 415 2.67 -24.71 8.02
C PHE A 415 3.62 -24.82 6.83
N ALA A 416 4.42 -25.88 6.80
CA ALA A 416 5.20 -26.20 5.62
C ALA A 416 5.16 -27.71 5.34
N THR A 417 5.05 -28.07 4.07
CA THR A 417 5.35 -29.43 3.62
C THR A 417 6.87 -29.60 3.57
N LEU A 418 7.39 -30.77 3.86
CA LEU A 418 8.82 -31.02 3.89
C LEU A 418 9.16 -32.44 3.44
N PHE A 419 10.06 -32.56 2.49
CA PHE A 419 10.80 -33.80 2.27
C PHE A 419 12.25 -33.61 2.71
N MET A 420 12.77 -34.53 3.53
CA MET A 420 14.15 -34.52 3.98
C MET A 420 14.79 -35.89 3.80
N GLY A 421 15.90 -35.96 3.09
CA GLY A 421 16.65 -37.16 2.81
C GLY A 421 18.10 -37.10 3.33
N LEU A 422 18.60 -38.22 3.82
CA LEU A 422 19.95 -38.41 4.32
C LEU A 422 20.61 -39.58 3.59
N LEU A 423 21.49 -39.30 2.65
CA LEU A 423 22.16 -40.28 1.79
C LEU A 423 23.52 -40.69 2.33
N ASN A 424 23.72 -42.00 2.46
CA ASN A 424 25.04 -42.57 2.60
C ASN A 424 25.54 -43.00 1.19
N SER A 425 26.43 -42.23 0.61
CA SER A 425 26.91 -42.46 -0.76
C SER A 425 27.67 -43.76 -0.94
N GLN A 426 28.35 -44.24 0.08
CA GLN A 426 29.12 -45.49 0.00
C GLN A 426 28.22 -46.73 -0.09
N THR A 427 27.14 -46.77 0.66
CA THR A 427 26.22 -47.90 0.69
C THR A 427 25.04 -47.76 -0.28
N GLY A 428 24.71 -46.55 -0.67
CA GLY A 428 23.52 -46.22 -1.44
C GLY A 428 22.26 -46.15 -0.59
N MET A 429 22.37 -46.22 0.75
CA MET A 429 21.22 -46.16 1.65
C MET A 429 20.74 -44.71 1.79
N LEU A 430 19.47 -44.50 1.52
CA LEU A 430 18.75 -43.26 1.74
C LEU A 430 17.76 -43.44 2.90
N GLN A 431 18.00 -42.70 3.98
CA GLN A 431 17.02 -42.51 5.06
C GLN A 431 16.23 -41.25 4.71
N TYR A 432 14.90 -41.26 4.87
CA TYR A 432 14.09 -40.08 4.56
C TYR A 432 12.85 -39.97 5.45
N VAL A 433 12.33 -38.76 5.52
CA VAL A 433 11.03 -38.42 6.09
C VAL A 433 10.28 -37.53 5.08
N ASN A 434 9.05 -37.91 4.80
CA ASN A 434 8.12 -37.08 4.02
C ASN A 434 7.03 -36.52 4.96
N ALA A 435 7.16 -35.27 5.34
CA ALA A 435 6.22 -34.56 6.20
C ALA A 435 5.16 -33.82 5.36
N GLY A 436 4.27 -34.58 4.73
CA GLY A 436 3.14 -34.07 3.95
C GLY A 436 3.53 -33.35 2.65
N HIS A 437 4.71 -33.61 2.12
CA HIS A 437 5.17 -33.06 0.84
C HIS A 437 4.74 -33.97 -0.33
N ASN A 438 4.69 -33.40 -1.54
CA ASN A 438 4.43 -34.17 -2.76
C ASN A 438 5.33 -35.39 -2.79
N PRO A 439 4.81 -36.60 -3.04
CA PRO A 439 5.62 -37.81 -3.02
C PRO A 439 6.76 -37.75 -4.04
N PRO A 440 8.04 -37.75 -3.63
CA PRO A 440 9.13 -37.85 -4.58
C PRO A 440 9.06 -39.15 -5.37
N ILE A 441 9.57 -39.09 -6.59
CA ILE A 441 9.54 -40.22 -7.55
C ILE A 441 10.92 -40.83 -7.62
N ILE A 442 11.02 -42.16 -7.44
CA ILE A 442 12.20 -42.93 -7.80
C ILE A 442 11.93 -43.67 -9.11
N ILE A 443 12.83 -43.51 -10.04
CA ILE A 443 12.85 -44.28 -11.29
C ILE A 443 13.99 -45.27 -11.19
N ARG A 444 13.64 -46.55 -11.14
CA ARG A 444 14.60 -47.66 -11.12
C ARG A 444 15.22 -47.87 -12.49
N ASP A 445 16.40 -48.46 -12.55
CA ASP A 445 17.09 -48.78 -13.80
C ASP A 445 16.24 -49.68 -14.75
N ASN A 446 15.37 -50.52 -14.18
CA ASN A 446 14.44 -51.38 -14.92
C ASN A 446 13.19 -50.63 -15.44
N GLY A 447 13.05 -49.32 -15.16
CA GLY A 447 11.89 -48.50 -15.54
C GLY A 447 10.71 -48.61 -14.57
N GLU A 448 10.87 -49.27 -13.43
CA GLU A 448 9.87 -49.29 -12.36
C GLU A 448 9.84 -47.94 -11.64
N VAL A 449 8.65 -47.46 -11.31
CA VAL A 449 8.42 -46.20 -10.60
C VAL A 449 7.94 -46.46 -9.18
N GLU A 450 8.58 -45.81 -8.22
CA GLU A 450 8.26 -45.92 -6.82
C GLU A 450 8.03 -44.51 -6.25
N TYR A 451 6.94 -44.31 -5.50
CA TYR A 451 6.60 -43.04 -4.83
C TYR A 451 6.99 -43.10 -3.36
N LEU A 452 7.65 -42.05 -2.88
CA LEU A 452 8.01 -41.92 -1.48
C LEU A 452 6.88 -41.21 -0.73
N GLU A 453 5.86 -41.98 -0.37
CA GLU A 453 4.64 -41.49 0.26
C GLU A 453 4.90 -40.71 1.56
N ALA A 454 3.94 -39.85 1.94
CA ALA A 454 4.02 -39.08 3.17
C ALA A 454 4.01 -40.02 4.40
N SER A 455 4.98 -39.84 5.29
CA SER A 455 5.12 -40.56 6.56
C SER A 455 4.63 -39.76 7.77
N GLY A 456 4.00 -38.61 7.53
CA GLY A 456 3.43 -37.71 8.54
C GLY A 456 2.81 -36.48 7.92
N ILE A 457 2.25 -35.62 8.77
CA ILE A 457 1.59 -34.37 8.37
C ILE A 457 2.63 -33.24 8.18
N PRO A 458 2.29 -32.13 7.47
CA PRO A 458 3.16 -30.97 7.35
C PRO A 458 3.65 -30.43 8.69
N ILE A 459 4.88 -29.91 8.72
CA ILE A 459 5.46 -29.32 9.93
C ILE A 459 4.75 -28.02 10.30
N GLY A 460 4.64 -27.74 11.60
CA GLY A 460 3.94 -26.53 12.09
C GLY A 460 2.42 -26.68 12.20
N THR A 461 1.83 -27.85 11.89
CA THR A 461 0.37 -28.06 11.96
C THR A 461 -0.14 -28.42 13.34
N LEU A 462 0.48 -29.41 14.02
CA LEU A 462 0.03 -29.94 15.30
C LEU A 462 1.20 -30.15 16.27
N ASN A 463 0.97 -29.88 17.56
CA ASN A 463 1.99 -30.05 18.60
C ASN A 463 2.38 -31.52 18.88
N LEU A 464 1.47 -32.45 18.58
CA LEU A 464 1.66 -33.89 18.77
C LEU A 464 1.82 -34.63 17.43
N ALA A 465 2.30 -33.94 16.40
CA ALA A 465 2.61 -34.55 15.11
C ALA A 465 3.71 -35.60 15.27
N VAL A 466 3.52 -36.75 14.61
CA VAL A 466 4.46 -37.85 14.58
C VAL A 466 4.85 -38.09 13.13
N TRP A 467 6.12 -38.33 12.90
CA TRP A 467 6.68 -38.70 11.60
C TRP A 467 7.39 -40.05 11.70
N GLU A 468 7.38 -40.82 10.65
CA GLU A 468 8.11 -42.07 10.55
C GLU A 468 9.27 -41.92 9.56
N GLU A 469 10.45 -42.40 9.94
CA GLU A 469 11.62 -42.48 9.08
C GLU A 469 11.52 -43.77 8.25
N ALA A 470 11.68 -43.63 6.95
CA ALA A 470 11.78 -44.76 6.04
C ALA A 470 13.21 -44.85 5.47
N THR A 471 13.58 -46.06 5.06
CA THR A 471 14.89 -46.34 4.50
C THR A 471 14.74 -47.17 3.24
N LEU A 472 15.46 -46.76 2.17
CA LEU A 472 15.55 -47.48 0.93
C LEU A 472 16.98 -47.50 0.39
N LYS A 473 17.24 -48.35 -0.56
CA LYS A 473 18.53 -48.39 -1.26
C LYS A 473 18.37 -47.86 -2.68
N LEU A 474 19.14 -46.84 -3.01
CA LEU A 474 19.32 -46.43 -4.40
C LEU A 474 20.36 -47.37 -5.05
N ASN A 475 19.99 -48.05 -6.13
CA ASN A 475 20.90 -48.86 -6.94
C ASN A 475 21.58 -48.01 -7.99
N ILE A 476 22.58 -48.55 -8.64
CA ILE A 476 23.24 -47.89 -9.78
C ILE A 476 22.18 -47.60 -10.85
N ASN A 477 22.24 -46.45 -11.47
CA ASN A 477 21.30 -45.86 -12.44
C ASN A 477 19.93 -45.44 -11.90
N ASP A 478 19.60 -45.75 -10.65
CA ASP A 478 18.36 -45.20 -10.07
C ASP A 478 18.40 -43.67 -10.02
N LEU A 479 17.26 -43.04 -10.31
CA LEU A 479 17.07 -41.60 -10.27
C LEU A 479 15.98 -41.25 -9.26
N LEU A 480 16.28 -40.29 -8.39
CA LEU A 480 15.33 -39.70 -7.46
C LEU A 480 14.98 -38.30 -7.94
N LEU A 481 13.69 -37.98 -8.05
CA LEU A 481 13.13 -36.64 -8.32
C LEU A 481 12.30 -36.19 -7.14
N VAL A 482 12.73 -35.13 -6.45
CA VAL A 482 11.98 -34.39 -5.44
C VAL A 482 11.48 -33.11 -6.08
N PHE A 483 10.22 -32.74 -5.91
CA PHE A 483 9.61 -31.58 -6.59
C PHE A 483 8.49 -30.96 -5.76
N SER A 484 8.28 -29.65 -5.87
CA SER A 484 7.16 -28.94 -5.30
C SER A 484 5.90 -29.03 -6.17
N ASP A 485 4.74 -28.69 -5.57
CA ASP A 485 3.44 -28.78 -6.22
C ASP A 485 3.27 -27.83 -7.41
N GLY A 486 4.09 -26.77 -7.50
CA GLY A 486 4.07 -25.85 -8.65
C GLY A 486 4.31 -26.50 -10.01
N ILE A 487 4.80 -27.77 -10.07
CA ILE A 487 4.90 -28.51 -11.32
C ILE A 487 3.57 -29.19 -11.66
N PRO A 488 3.04 -30.12 -10.84
CA PRO A 488 1.77 -30.81 -11.16
C PRO A 488 0.58 -29.85 -11.17
N GLU A 489 0.60 -28.78 -10.38
CA GLU A 489 -0.47 -27.78 -10.31
C GLU A 489 -0.34 -26.65 -11.34
N ALA A 490 0.69 -26.65 -12.19
CA ALA A 490 0.79 -25.70 -13.29
C ALA A 490 -0.44 -25.77 -14.20
N GLU A 491 -1.11 -24.64 -14.42
CA GLU A 491 -2.38 -24.55 -15.14
C GLU A 491 -2.22 -24.01 -16.58
N ASP A 492 -2.92 -24.63 -17.52
CA ASP A 492 -3.07 -24.09 -18.86
C ASP A 492 -4.13 -22.97 -18.89
N ARG A 493 -4.38 -22.37 -20.08
CA ARG A 493 -5.40 -21.32 -20.28
C ARG A 493 -6.84 -21.76 -20.02
N HIS A 494 -7.10 -23.06 -19.89
CA HIS A 494 -8.42 -23.63 -19.62
C HIS A 494 -8.58 -24.03 -18.16
N GLY A 495 -7.54 -23.88 -17.32
CA GLY A 495 -7.50 -24.31 -15.93
C GLY A 495 -7.24 -25.82 -15.79
N GLU A 496 -6.75 -26.50 -16.84
CA GLU A 496 -6.31 -27.89 -16.72
C GLU A 496 -4.92 -27.93 -16.07
N GLN A 497 -4.74 -28.80 -15.08
CA GLN A 497 -3.45 -28.98 -14.40
C GLN A 497 -2.51 -29.87 -15.21
N PHE A 498 -1.20 -29.63 -15.09
CA PHE A 498 -0.16 -30.43 -15.74
C PHE A 498 -0.22 -31.89 -15.28
N GLY A 499 -0.33 -32.13 -13.98
CA GLY A 499 -0.56 -33.40 -13.33
C GLY A 499 0.67 -34.29 -13.18
N ASP A 500 0.61 -35.18 -12.19
CA ASP A 500 1.71 -36.13 -11.85
C ASP A 500 2.00 -37.11 -12.98
N GLU A 501 0.99 -37.58 -13.73
CA GLU A 501 1.17 -38.52 -14.82
C GLU A 501 2.05 -37.97 -15.97
N ARG A 502 1.94 -36.68 -16.26
CA ARG A 502 2.80 -36.04 -17.29
C ARG A 502 4.23 -35.96 -16.81
N LEU A 503 4.42 -35.59 -15.52
CA LEU A 503 5.72 -35.53 -14.88
C LEU A 503 6.43 -36.92 -14.90
N GLU A 504 5.71 -37.95 -14.47
CA GLU A 504 6.22 -39.35 -14.50
C GLU A 504 6.63 -39.80 -15.91
N LYS A 505 5.74 -39.57 -16.89
CA LYS A 505 6.03 -39.89 -18.31
C LYS A 505 7.27 -39.19 -18.83
N LEU A 506 7.52 -37.95 -18.44
CA LEU A 506 8.72 -37.20 -18.82
C LEU A 506 9.98 -37.80 -18.19
N ALA A 507 9.91 -38.14 -16.92
CA ALA A 507 11.02 -38.75 -16.20
C ALA A 507 11.41 -40.13 -16.77
N LEU A 508 10.42 -40.89 -17.26
CA LEU A 508 10.62 -42.21 -17.88
C LEU A 508 11.12 -42.17 -19.33
N ARG A 509 10.94 -41.04 -20.06
CA ARG A 509 11.19 -40.97 -21.52
C ARG A 509 12.64 -41.27 -21.92
N ASN A 510 13.61 -40.92 -21.08
CA ASN A 510 15.03 -41.08 -21.39
C ASN A 510 15.78 -41.69 -20.20
N PRO A 511 15.71 -43.02 -19.99
CA PRO A 511 16.54 -43.69 -18.99
C PRO A 511 18.02 -43.42 -19.31
N GLY A 512 18.71 -42.71 -18.46
CA GLY A 512 20.12 -42.38 -18.71
C GLY A 512 20.41 -40.89 -18.86
N GLN A 513 19.37 -40.03 -18.95
CA GLN A 513 19.58 -38.56 -18.94
C GLN A 513 20.20 -38.10 -17.62
N SER A 514 21.04 -37.10 -17.69
CA SER A 514 21.59 -36.45 -16.49
C SER A 514 20.50 -35.69 -15.72
N PRO A 515 20.68 -35.46 -14.43
CA PRO A 515 19.76 -34.63 -13.63
C PRO A 515 19.45 -33.27 -14.28
N ARG A 516 20.46 -32.62 -14.87
CA ARG A 516 20.31 -31.34 -15.56
C ARG A 516 19.44 -31.43 -16.82
N GLU A 517 19.60 -32.49 -17.61
CA GLU A 517 18.78 -32.71 -18.80
C GLU A 517 17.33 -33.00 -18.44
N LEU A 518 17.08 -33.75 -17.37
CA LEU A 518 15.74 -34.02 -16.89
C LEU A 518 15.03 -32.70 -16.44
N ILE A 519 15.68 -31.89 -15.61
CA ILE A 519 15.15 -30.60 -15.20
C ILE A 519 14.83 -29.73 -16.41
N ALA A 520 15.73 -29.65 -17.37
CA ALA A 520 15.50 -28.89 -18.61
C ALA A 520 14.31 -29.42 -19.41
N ALA A 521 14.13 -30.73 -19.50
CA ALA A 521 13.01 -31.37 -20.20
C ALA A 521 11.67 -31.05 -19.50
N ILE A 522 11.62 -31.19 -18.15
CA ILE A 522 10.42 -30.86 -17.35
C ILE A 522 10.07 -29.39 -17.56
N MET A 523 11.02 -28.47 -17.38
CA MET A 523 10.77 -27.04 -17.51
C MET A 523 10.30 -26.62 -18.91
N ASN A 524 10.86 -27.24 -19.95
CA ASN A 524 10.42 -27.00 -21.33
C ASN A 524 8.98 -27.47 -21.57
N ASP A 525 8.59 -28.63 -21.03
CA ASP A 525 7.21 -29.14 -21.17
C ASP A 525 6.22 -28.35 -20.35
N VAL A 526 6.54 -27.99 -19.08
CA VAL A 526 5.73 -27.11 -18.25
C VAL A 526 5.52 -25.74 -18.92
N ASN A 527 6.59 -25.09 -19.39
CA ASN A 527 6.50 -23.79 -20.07
C ASN A 527 5.67 -23.87 -21.37
N ARG A 528 5.73 -24.99 -22.09
CA ARG A 528 4.91 -25.22 -23.29
C ARG A 528 3.44 -25.42 -22.91
N PHE A 529 3.17 -26.08 -21.79
CA PHE A 529 1.83 -26.37 -21.31
C PHE A 529 1.11 -25.12 -20.82
N ILE A 530 1.76 -24.30 -20.00
CA ILE A 530 1.20 -23.04 -19.48
C ILE A 530 1.08 -21.95 -20.56
N GLU A 531 1.83 -22.06 -21.68
CA GLU A 531 1.87 -21.05 -22.76
C GLU A 531 2.18 -19.64 -22.24
N SER A 532 1.16 -18.73 -22.26
CA SER A 532 1.27 -17.35 -21.78
C SER A 532 0.69 -17.14 -20.36
N ASN A 533 0.17 -18.19 -19.72
CA ASN A 533 -0.34 -18.08 -18.36
C ASN A 533 0.80 -17.78 -17.39
N PRO A 534 0.60 -16.90 -16.42
CA PRO A 534 1.55 -16.74 -15.33
C PRO A 534 1.61 -18.04 -14.51
N ARG A 535 2.78 -18.36 -13.97
CA ARG A 535 2.92 -19.50 -13.05
C ARG A 535 2.02 -19.29 -11.83
N SER A 536 1.32 -20.36 -11.45
CA SER A 536 0.42 -20.37 -10.30
C SER A 536 1.21 -20.45 -8.98
N ASP A 537 2.33 -21.21 -8.96
CA ASP A 537 3.17 -21.39 -7.78
C ASP A 537 4.67 -21.45 -8.09
N ASP A 538 5.48 -21.49 -7.01
CA ASP A 538 6.93 -21.68 -7.10
C ASP A 538 7.23 -23.08 -7.62
N ILE A 539 8.28 -23.21 -8.40
CA ILE A 539 8.73 -24.50 -8.92
C ILE A 539 10.11 -24.80 -8.37
N THR A 540 10.22 -25.87 -7.61
CA THR A 540 11.48 -26.32 -7.02
C THR A 540 11.68 -27.81 -7.29
N MET A 541 12.89 -28.20 -7.67
CA MET A 541 13.27 -29.59 -7.95
C MET A 541 14.65 -29.90 -7.40
N ILE A 542 14.81 -31.11 -6.87
CA ILE A 542 16.11 -31.75 -6.63
C ILE A 542 16.10 -33.09 -7.37
N VAL A 543 17.07 -33.28 -8.24
CA VAL A 543 17.27 -34.54 -9.00
C VAL A 543 18.59 -35.13 -8.61
N LEU A 544 18.58 -36.39 -8.20
CA LEU A 544 19.75 -37.16 -7.81
C LEU A 544 19.78 -38.47 -8.59
N ARG A 545 20.92 -38.79 -9.20
CA ARG A 545 21.16 -40.06 -9.89
C ARG A 545 22.38 -40.76 -9.33
N ARG A 546 22.30 -42.07 -9.12
CA ARG A 546 23.44 -42.88 -8.74
C ARG A 546 24.14 -43.36 -10.01
N GLU A 547 25.42 -43.05 -10.19
CA GLU A 547 26.20 -43.36 -11.40
C GLU A 547 27.12 -44.58 -11.26
N GLY A 548 27.55 -44.92 -10.06
CA GLY A 548 28.37 -46.15 -9.84
C GLY A 548 29.42 -45.99 -8.75
#